data_112ba598689e7eac7caa63a7f6d8eedb
#
_entry.id   112ba598689e7eac7caa63a7f6d8eedb
#
_cell.length_a   1.000
_cell.length_b   1.000
_cell.length_c   1.000
_cell.angle_alpha   90.00
_cell.angle_beta   90.00
_cell.angle_gamma   90.00
#
_symmetry.space_group_name_H-M   'P 1'
#
loop_
_entity.id
_entity.type
_entity.pdbx_description
1 polymer ?
#
loop_
_entity_poly.entity_id
_entity_poly.type
_entity_poly.pdbx_seq_one_letter_code
_entity_poly.pdbx_strand_id
1 'polypeptide(L)'
;PYQPEISQGTLQYLFEFQTQVSLMTGMDVSNASMYDGSTSSAEAVSMAKRITKRNKVILSPTLHPQYAEVIKTLISSDEDYVDYEFSEKFDINLLIPKIDKDVSCVVIQNPDFFGSCHSLEQLAEYIHSKGALLIVVINEVISLGMMKSPGLMGADIVACEGQSLGNPL
;
A
#
# COMPACT_ATOMS: atom_id res chain seq x y z
N PRO A 1 -0.52 11.95 -30.60
CA PRO A 1 0.51 11.98 -29.56
C PRO A 1 0.92 10.58 -29.07
N TYR A 2 0.14 9.54 -29.36
CA TYR A 2 0.41 8.17 -28.94
C TYR A 2 0.84 7.25 -30.09
N GLN A 3 1.47 7.81 -31.13
CA GLN A 3 2.05 7.00 -32.20
C GLN A 3 3.34 6.35 -31.72
N PRO A 4 3.47 5.01 -31.79
CA PRO A 4 4.64 4.29 -31.25
C PRO A 4 5.97 4.80 -31.86
N GLU A 5 5.97 5.15 -33.15
CA GLU A 5 7.14 5.62 -33.88
C GLU A 5 7.72 6.94 -33.32
N ILE A 6 6.84 7.82 -32.80
CA ILE A 6 7.22 9.13 -32.25
C ILE A 6 7.45 9.01 -30.73
N SER A 7 6.75 8.10 -30.06
CA SER A 7 6.71 7.98 -28.60
C SER A 7 7.69 6.95 -28.03
N GLN A 8 8.61 6.41 -28.81
CA GLN A 8 9.54 5.33 -28.39
C GLN A 8 10.33 5.70 -27.13
N GLY A 9 10.90 6.92 -27.07
CA GLY A 9 11.63 7.39 -25.90
C GLY A 9 10.75 7.51 -24.66
N THR A 10 9.50 7.98 -24.82
CA THR A 10 8.52 8.06 -23.70
C THR A 10 8.13 6.67 -23.23
N LEU A 11 7.91 5.72 -24.12
CA LEU A 11 7.57 4.35 -23.75
C LEU A 11 8.73 3.67 -23.02
N GLN A 12 9.96 3.86 -23.48
CA GLN A 12 11.15 3.37 -22.79
C GLN A 12 11.27 3.97 -21.38
N TYR A 13 11.10 5.27 -21.25
CA TYR A 13 11.13 5.98 -19.96
C TYR A 13 10.11 5.44 -18.97
N LEU A 14 8.86 5.22 -19.41
CA LEU A 14 7.82 4.64 -18.56
C LEU A 14 8.16 3.21 -18.14
N PHE A 15 8.74 2.42 -19.04
CA PHE A 15 9.18 1.07 -18.74
C PHE A 15 10.31 1.05 -17.70
N GLU A 16 11.29 1.94 -17.85
CA GLU A 16 12.37 2.10 -16.87
C GLU A 16 11.87 2.57 -15.52
N PHE A 17 10.90 3.49 -15.50
CA PHE A 17 10.24 3.94 -14.27
C PHE A 17 9.61 2.77 -13.50
N GLN A 18 8.81 1.94 -14.16
CA GLN A 18 8.21 0.75 -13.54
C GLN A 18 9.28 -0.19 -12.95
N THR A 19 10.38 -0.39 -13.66
CA THR A 19 11.51 -1.20 -13.18
C THR A 19 12.14 -0.59 -11.93
N GLN A 20 12.37 0.72 -11.92
CA GLN A 20 12.97 1.41 -10.77
C GLN A 20 12.06 1.32 -9.53
N VAL A 21 10.75 1.52 -9.70
CA VAL A 21 9.79 1.41 -8.59
C VAL A 21 9.76 -0.02 -8.04
N SER A 22 9.74 -1.04 -8.92
CA SER A 22 9.81 -2.44 -8.51
C SER A 22 11.08 -2.74 -7.70
N LEU A 23 12.24 -2.27 -8.16
CA LEU A 23 13.51 -2.47 -7.46
C LEU A 23 13.54 -1.79 -6.08
N MET A 24 13.04 -0.55 -5.98
CA MET A 24 13.00 0.18 -4.71
C MET A 24 12.06 -0.45 -3.70
N THR A 25 10.88 -0.86 -4.14
CA THR A 25 9.86 -1.44 -3.27
C THR A 25 10.05 -2.92 -2.99
N GLY A 26 10.90 -3.60 -3.75
CA GLY A 26 11.11 -5.05 -3.67
C GLY A 26 9.92 -5.86 -4.19
N MET A 27 9.08 -5.24 -5.03
CA MET A 27 7.94 -5.89 -5.68
C MET A 27 8.33 -6.44 -7.05
N ASP A 28 7.66 -7.50 -7.50
CA ASP A 28 7.95 -8.13 -8.80
C ASP A 28 7.56 -7.26 -9.98
N VAL A 29 6.49 -6.47 -9.83
CA VAL A 29 5.95 -5.61 -10.89
C VAL A 29 5.48 -4.27 -10.32
N SER A 30 5.49 -3.24 -11.17
CA SER A 30 4.90 -1.94 -10.88
C SER A 30 4.07 -1.45 -12.07
N ASN A 31 3.04 -0.65 -11.80
CA ASN A 31 2.35 0.10 -12.84
C ASN A 31 3.14 1.36 -13.25
N ALA A 32 2.66 2.05 -14.28
CA ALA A 32 3.31 3.26 -14.79
C ALA A 32 2.89 4.54 -14.05
N SER A 33 2.16 4.45 -12.97
CA SER A 33 1.73 5.50 -12.05
C SER A 33 0.23 5.51 -11.76
N MET A 34 -0.12 6.17 -10.68
CA MET A 34 -1.48 6.51 -10.26
C MET A 34 -1.55 8.03 -10.03
N TYR A 35 -2.71 8.60 -9.74
CA TYR A 35 -2.85 10.04 -9.54
C TYR A 35 -2.18 10.53 -8.26
N ASP A 36 -2.41 9.83 -7.16
CA ASP A 36 -1.87 10.14 -5.84
C ASP A 36 -1.83 8.88 -4.94
N GLY A 37 -1.14 8.97 -3.81
CA GLY A 37 -0.98 7.84 -2.89
C GLY A 37 -2.28 7.43 -2.22
N SER A 38 -3.21 8.34 -1.98
CA SER A 38 -4.47 8.03 -1.31
C SER A 38 -5.41 7.22 -2.20
N THR A 39 -5.58 7.64 -3.46
CA THR A 39 -6.36 6.89 -4.46
C THR A 39 -5.67 5.58 -4.83
N SER A 40 -4.33 5.58 -4.92
CA SER A 40 -3.55 4.34 -5.12
C SER A 40 -3.79 3.33 -3.99
N SER A 41 -3.85 3.80 -2.74
CA SER A 41 -4.16 2.94 -1.59
C SER A 41 -5.58 2.37 -1.64
N ALA A 42 -6.57 3.16 -2.07
CA ALA A 42 -7.94 2.69 -2.25
C ALA A 42 -8.06 1.65 -3.39
N GLU A 43 -7.35 1.86 -4.50
CA GLU A 43 -7.30 0.89 -5.60
C GLU A 43 -6.59 -0.41 -5.18
N ALA A 44 -5.54 -0.32 -4.35
CA ALA A 44 -4.88 -1.48 -3.76
C ALA A 44 -5.85 -2.31 -2.91
N VAL A 45 -6.68 -1.64 -2.09
CA VAL A 45 -7.73 -2.30 -1.30
C VAL A 45 -8.78 -2.94 -2.22
N SER A 46 -9.24 -2.23 -3.25
CA SER A 46 -10.18 -2.76 -4.24
C SER A 46 -9.61 -3.99 -4.97
N MET A 47 -8.32 -3.97 -5.29
CA MET A 47 -7.62 -5.11 -5.87
C MET A 47 -7.56 -6.30 -4.91
N ALA A 48 -7.22 -6.08 -3.65
CA ALA A 48 -7.17 -7.11 -2.62
C ALA A 48 -8.55 -7.77 -2.42
N LYS A 49 -9.63 -6.98 -2.37
CA LYS A 49 -11.01 -7.49 -2.29
C LYS A 49 -11.36 -8.38 -3.50
N ARG A 50 -10.97 -7.98 -4.71
CA ARG A 50 -11.20 -8.80 -5.92
C ARG A 50 -10.44 -10.12 -5.90
N ILE A 51 -9.22 -10.13 -5.36
CA ILE A 51 -8.38 -11.32 -5.24
C ILE A 51 -8.92 -12.28 -4.18
N THR A 52 -9.16 -11.79 -2.98
CA THR A 52 -9.56 -12.59 -1.82
C THR A 52 -11.04 -12.97 -1.83
N LYS A 53 -11.88 -12.23 -2.56
CA LYS A 53 -13.34 -12.34 -2.54
C LYS A 53 -13.94 -12.08 -1.14
N ARG A 54 -13.32 -11.18 -0.38
CA ARG A 54 -13.72 -10.81 0.98
C ARG A 54 -13.91 -9.30 1.07
N ASN A 55 -14.74 -8.84 2.02
CA ASN A 55 -15.15 -7.44 2.12
C ASN A 55 -14.66 -6.74 3.41
N LYS A 56 -14.07 -7.47 4.35
CA LYS A 56 -13.54 -6.88 5.58
C LYS A 56 -12.13 -6.34 5.34
N VAL A 57 -11.92 -5.05 5.64
CA VAL A 57 -10.65 -4.34 5.49
C VAL A 57 -10.25 -3.78 6.84
N ILE A 58 -8.99 -3.96 7.22
CA ILE A 58 -8.42 -3.39 8.44
C ILE A 58 -7.41 -2.32 8.04
N LEU A 59 -7.59 -1.10 8.54
CA LEU A 59 -6.63 -0.02 8.38
C LEU A 59 -5.85 0.15 9.68
N SER A 60 -4.53 0.30 9.57
CA SER A 60 -3.67 0.60 10.72
C SER A 60 -4.13 1.88 11.41
N PRO A 61 -4.15 1.91 12.75
CA PRO A 61 -4.52 3.11 13.50
C PRO A 61 -3.60 4.31 13.21
N THR A 62 -2.38 4.06 12.76
CA THR A 62 -1.39 5.09 12.41
C THR A 62 -1.30 5.38 10.91
N LEU A 63 -2.27 4.93 10.12
CA LEU A 63 -2.43 5.35 8.74
C LEU A 63 -2.85 6.82 8.69
N HIS A 64 -2.32 7.56 7.72
CA HIS A 64 -2.70 8.96 7.49
C HIS A 64 -4.23 9.12 7.43
N PRO A 65 -4.84 9.99 8.24
CA PRO A 65 -6.29 10.07 8.37
C PRO A 65 -7.01 10.34 7.04
N GLN A 66 -6.46 11.21 6.19
CA GLN A 66 -7.04 11.49 4.88
C GLN A 66 -7.01 10.27 3.96
N TYR A 67 -5.96 9.44 4.03
CA TYR A 67 -5.90 8.18 3.28
C TYR A 67 -7.00 7.22 3.72
N ALA A 68 -7.21 7.12 5.03
CA ALA A 68 -8.29 6.30 5.57
C ALA A 68 -9.67 6.77 5.08
N GLU A 69 -9.91 8.10 5.04
CA GLU A 69 -11.18 8.65 4.54
C GLU A 69 -11.36 8.43 3.04
N VAL A 70 -10.30 8.57 2.23
CA VAL A 70 -10.36 8.28 0.78
C VAL A 70 -10.65 6.79 0.54
N ILE A 71 -9.96 5.90 1.27
CA ILE A 71 -10.22 4.45 1.18
C ILE A 71 -11.68 4.16 1.50
N LYS A 72 -12.19 4.64 2.64
CA LYS A 72 -13.60 4.45 3.03
C LYS A 72 -14.58 4.96 1.98
N THR A 73 -14.29 6.12 1.38
CA THR A 73 -15.16 6.74 0.39
C THR A 73 -15.22 5.93 -0.91
N LEU A 74 -14.06 5.47 -1.39
CA LEU A 74 -13.95 4.83 -2.72
C LEU A 74 -14.33 3.35 -2.71
N ILE A 75 -14.21 2.67 -1.57
CA ILE A 75 -14.56 1.24 -1.47
C ILE A 75 -15.93 0.98 -0.87
N SER A 76 -16.68 2.05 -0.51
CA SER A 76 -17.97 1.91 0.16
C SER A 76 -18.99 1.19 -0.73
N SER A 77 -19.39 0.01 -0.29
CA SER A 77 -20.60 -0.69 -0.72
C SER A 77 -21.33 -1.16 0.54
N ASP A 78 -22.60 -1.53 0.43
CA ASP A 78 -23.41 -2.00 1.58
C ASP A 78 -22.82 -3.25 2.26
N GLU A 79 -21.95 -3.97 1.58
CA GLU A 79 -21.31 -5.20 2.06
C GLU A 79 -19.92 -4.97 2.67
N ASP A 80 -19.37 -3.74 2.55
CA ASP A 80 -18.02 -3.45 2.99
C ASP A 80 -17.94 -3.09 4.47
N TYR A 81 -16.97 -3.67 5.15
CA TYR A 81 -16.64 -3.34 6.53
C TYR A 81 -15.19 -2.86 6.64
N VAL A 82 -15.02 -1.59 7.01
CA VAL A 82 -13.70 -0.98 7.25
C VAL A 82 -13.49 -0.77 8.74
N ASP A 83 -12.58 -1.54 9.33
CA ASP A 83 -12.14 -1.35 10.71
C ASP A 83 -11.01 -0.32 10.74
N TYR A 84 -11.30 0.87 11.26
CA TYR A 84 -10.34 1.94 11.44
C TYR A 84 -10.66 2.76 12.68
N GLU A 85 -9.71 2.82 13.59
CA GLU A 85 -9.72 3.69 14.77
C GLU A 85 -8.37 4.39 14.85
N PHE A 86 -8.34 5.70 14.63
CA PHE A 86 -7.10 6.49 14.65
C PHE A 86 -6.45 6.48 16.04
N SER A 87 -5.15 6.23 16.06
CA SER A 87 -4.33 6.26 17.29
C SER A 87 -2.93 6.74 16.97
N GLU A 88 -2.30 7.39 17.95
CA GLU A 88 -0.90 7.83 17.83
C GLU A 88 0.13 6.69 17.96
N LYS A 89 -0.33 5.50 18.28
CA LYS A 89 0.56 4.33 18.49
C LYS A 89 0.15 3.16 17.61
N PHE A 90 1.15 2.63 16.92
CA PHE A 90 1.04 1.32 16.29
C PHE A 90 1.27 0.23 17.32
N ASP A 91 0.30 -0.63 17.52
CA ASP A 91 0.43 -1.81 18.37
C ASP A 91 -0.09 -3.04 17.64
N ILE A 92 0.83 -3.91 17.28
CA ILE A 92 0.52 -5.17 16.59
C ILE A 92 -0.43 -6.06 17.42
N ASN A 93 -0.34 -6.01 18.76
CA ASN A 93 -1.19 -6.80 19.64
C ASN A 93 -2.67 -6.36 19.58
N LEU A 94 -2.93 -5.12 19.19
CA LEU A 94 -4.30 -4.62 18.96
C LEU A 94 -4.82 -4.98 17.56
N LEU A 95 -3.94 -5.18 16.59
CA LEU A 95 -4.32 -5.56 15.22
C LEU A 95 -4.58 -7.07 15.09
N ILE A 96 -3.71 -7.90 15.67
CA ILE A 96 -3.79 -9.36 15.55
C ILE A 96 -5.18 -9.93 15.87
N PRO A 97 -5.88 -9.53 16.97
CA PRO A 97 -7.21 -10.07 17.27
C PRO A 97 -8.29 -9.72 16.26
N LYS A 98 -8.09 -8.66 15.47
CA LYS A 98 -9.04 -8.20 14.45
C LYS A 98 -8.90 -8.96 13.12
N ILE A 99 -7.75 -9.63 12.90
CA ILE A 99 -7.40 -10.33 11.67
C ILE A 99 -7.91 -11.77 11.73
N ASP A 100 -9.05 -12.00 11.10
CA ASP A 100 -9.68 -13.30 10.98
C ASP A 100 -9.76 -13.77 9.51
N LYS A 101 -10.42 -14.91 9.28
CA LYS A 101 -10.58 -15.51 7.94
C LYS A 101 -11.45 -14.68 6.97
N ASP A 102 -12.19 -13.69 7.47
CA ASP A 102 -13.09 -12.87 6.66
C ASP A 102 -12.41 -11.56 6.20
N VAL A 103 -11.18 -11.30 6.70
CA VAL A 103 -10.37 -10.15 6.31
C VAL A 103 -9.84 -10.33 4.89
N SER A 104 -10.05 -9.32 4.06
CA SER A 104 -9.48 -9.19 2.71
C SER A 104 -8.02 -8.76 2.77
N CYS A 105 -7.80 -7.64 3.44
CA CYS A 105 -6.47 -7.05 3.56
C CYS A 105 -6.30 -6.23 4.84
N VAL A 106 -5.03 -6.03 5.20
CA VAL A 106 -4.60 -5.10 6.24
C VAL A 106 -3.74 -4.02 5.58
N VAL A 107 -4.08 -2.75 5.80
CA VAL A 107 -3.34 -1.61 5.25
C VAL A 107 -2.47 -0.99 6.32
N ILE A 108 -1.17 -0.96 6.11
CA ILE A 108 -0.17 -0.39 7.03
C ILE A 108 0.58 0.73 6.32
N GLN A 109 0.66 1.90 6.93
CA GLN A 109 1.60 2.93 6.48
C GLN A 109 2.96 2.73 7.16
N ASN A 110 4.05 2.76 6.39
CA ASN A 110 5.40 2.57 6.92
C ASN A 110 6.45 3.36 6.11
N PRO A 111 7.07 4.42 6.65
CA PRO A 111 6.87 4.95 8.01
C PRO A 111 5.42 5.35 8.29
N ASP A 112 4.98 5.21 9.53
CA ASP A 112 3.62 5.59 9.91
C ASP A 112 3.40 7.12 9.90
N PHE A 113 2.18 7.57 10.14
CA PHE A 113 1.82 8.99 10.13
C PHE A 113 2.65 9.85 11.09
N PHE A 114 3.19 9.25 12.14
CA PHE A 114 4.02 9.92 13.15
C PHE A 114 5.53 9.72 12.89
N GLY A 115 5.91 9.09 11.78
CA GLY A 115 7.29 8.88 11.38
C GLY A 115 7.98 7.65 11.98
N SER A 116 7.24 6.78 12.67
CA SER A 116 7.81 5.55 13.20
C SER A 116 7.94 4.49 12.12
N CYS A 117 9.07 3.79 12.13
CA CYS A 117 9.37 2.68 11.22
C CYS A 117 9.14 1.34 11.91
N HIS A 118 8.48 0.42 11.23
CA HIS A 118 8.08 -0.87 11.78
C HIS A 118 8.65 -2.03 10.95
N SER A 119 9.06 -3.11 11.64
CA SER A 119 9.32 -4.40 11.01
C SER A 119 7.98 -5.12 10.81
N LEU A 120 7.68 -5.52 9.59
CA LEU A 120 6.36 -6.06 9.23
C LEU A 120 6.37 -7.58 9.00
N GLU A 121 7.53 -8.24 9.01
CA GLU A 121 7.67 -9.63 8.61
C GLU A 121 6.76 -10.58 9.41
N GLN A 122 6.78 -10.47 10.74
CA GLN A 122 5.94 -11.32 11.60
C GLN A 122 4.45 -11.05 11.41
N LEU A 123 4.09 -9.78 11.20
CA LEU A 123 2.71 -9.39 10.93
C LEU A 123 2.26 -9.90 9.55
N ALA A 124 3.12 -9.81 8.54
CA ALA A 124 2.88 -10.34 7.20
C ALA A 124 2.60 -11.86 7.24
N GLU A 125 3.46 -12.61 7.91
CA GLU A 125 3.26 -14.07 8.10
C GLU A 125 1.92 -14.38 8.77
N TYR A 126 1.54 -13.61 9.78
CA TYR A 126 0.25 -13.80 10.46
C TYR A 126 -0.93 -13.48 9.54
N ILE A 127 -0.89 -12.34 8.81
CA ILE A 127 -1.90 -11.94 7.83
C ILE A 127 -2.08 -13.03 6.77
N HIS A 128 -0.96 -13.51 6.20
CA HIS A 128 -0.97 -14.57 5.20
C HIS A 128 -1.52 -15.89 5.74
N SER A 129 -1.27 -16.21 7.01
CA SER A 129 -1.84 -17.42 7.65
C SER A 129 -3.38 -17.42 7.69
N LYS A 130 -4.00 -16.23 7.60
CA LYS A 130 -5.47 -16.05 7.51
C LYS A 130 -5.95 -15.95 6.06
N GLY A 131 -5.04 -15.99 5.09
CA GLY A 131 -5.35 -15.80 3.66
C GLY A 131 -5.75 -14.38 3.30
N ALA A 132 -5.40 -13.41 4.13
CA ALA A 132 -5.52 -11.98 3.87
C ALA A 132 -4.25 -11.44 3.20
N LEU A 133 -4.33 -10.24 2.61
CA LEU A 133 -3.21 -9.58 1.96
C LEU A 133 -2.69 -8.40 2.81
N LEU A 134 -1.38 -8.18 2.76
CA LEU A 134 -0.73 -7.01 3.36
C LEU A 134 -0.53 -5.93 2.30
N ILE A 135 -1.13 -4.76 2.53
CA ILE A 135 -0.91 -3.56 1.74
C ILE A 135 -0.03 -2.60 2.54
N VAL A 136 1.08 -2.17 1.96
CA VAL A 136 1.97 -1.20 2.58
C VAL A 136 1.90 0.13 1.84
N VAL A 137 1.60 1.19 2.59
CA VAL A 137 1.55 2.58 2.09
C VAL A 137 2.84 3.30 2.49
N ILE A 138 3.48 3.98 1.53
CA ILE A 138 4.72 4.72 1.75
C ILE A 138 4.55 6.14 1.22
N ASN A 139 4.36 7.11 2.10
CA ASN A 139 4.26 8.51 1.73
C ASN A 139 5.65 9.16 1.55
N GLU A 140 6.66 8.63 2.24
CA GLU A 140 8.03 9.11 2.23
C GLU A 140 8.98 8.03 1.68
N VAL A 141 9.03 7.91 0.35
CA VAL A 141 9.80 6.87 -0.33
C VAL A 141 11.31 6.94 -0.05
N ILE A 142 11.84 8.11 0.33
CA ILE A 142 13.25 8.26 0.73
C ILE A 142 13.60 7.40 1.96
N SER A 143 12.61 7.04 2.77
CA SER A 143 12.77 6.12 3.91
C SER A 143 13.31 4.75 3.50
N LEU A 144 13.06 4.32 2.27
CA LEU A 144 13.57 3.05 1.74
C LEU A 144 15.11 3.01 1.62
N GLY A 145 15.78 4.17 1.71
CA GLY A 145 17.24 4.23 1.86
C GLY A 145 17.75 3.75 3.22
N MET A 146 16.88 3.66 4.23
CA MET A 146 17.22 3.24 5.60
C MET A 146 16.47 1.98 6.05
N MET A 147 15.34 1.68 5.40
CA MET A 147 14.48 0.58 5.76
C MET A 147 14.60 -0.56 4.76
N LYS A 148 14.32 -1.78 5.21
CA LYS A 148 14.09 -2.91 4.33
C LYS A 148 12.88 -2.62 3.44
N SER A 149 12.97 -2.95 2.16
CA SER A 149 11.86 -2.72 1.23
C SER A 149 10.60 -3.51 1.63
N PRO A 150 9.41 -2.96 1.39
CA PRO A 150 8.15 -3.60 1.82
C PRO A 150 7.93 -4.98 1.21
N GLY A 151 8.31 -5.20 -0.05
CA GLY A 151 8.24 -6.53 -0.66
C GLY A 151 9.06 -7.57 0.07
N LEU A 152 10.29 -7.21 0.52
CA LEU A 152 11.11 -8.10 1.35
C LEU A 152 10.58 -8.28 2.77
N MET A 153 9.69 -7.40 3.25
CA MET A 153 8.99 -7.56 4.53
C MET A 153 7.67 -8.34 4.39
N GLY A 154 7.33 -8.79 3.18
CA GLY A 154 6.14 -9.61 2.93
C GLY A 154 4.92 -8.82 2.46
N ALA A 155 5.07 -7.58 1.97
CA ALA A 155 3.97 -6.86 1.35
C ALA A 155 3.51 -7.54 0.05
N ASP A 156 2.19 -7.67 -0.12
CA ASP A 156 1.58 -8.17 -1.36
C ASP A 156 1.33 -7.03 -2.35
N ILE A 157 0.96 -5.85 -1.84
CA ILE A 157 0.72 -4.65 -2.64
C ILE A 157 1.37 -3.46 -1.95
N VAL A 158 2.00 -2.58 -2.73
CA VAL A 158 2.62 -1.34 -2.23
C VAL A 158 2.04 -0.15 -2.97
N ALA A 159 1.58 0.84 -2.22
CA ALA A 159 1.21 2.17 -2.72
C ALA A 159 2.22 3.19 -2.20
N CYS A 160 2.95 3.88 -3.09
CA CYS A 160 3.98 4.82 -2.68
C CYS A 160 3.92 6.11 -3.50
N GLU A 161 4.44 7.19 -2.91
CA GLU A 161 4.60 8.49 -3.56
C GLU A 161 6.08 8.80 -3.78
N GLY A 162 6.41 9.43 -4.92
CA GLY A 162 7.79 9.65 -5.36
C GLY A 162 8.32 11.08 -5.15
N GLN A 163 7.54 12.00 -4.60
CA GLN A 163 7.90 13.41 -4.49
C GLN A 163 9.17 13.65 -3.68
N SER A 164 9.39 12.88 -2.62
CA SER A 164 10.58 13.00 -1.77
C SER A 164 11.89 12.62 -2.47
N LEU A 165 11.83 12.03 -3.66
CA LEU A 165 13.00 11.81 -4.53
C LEU A 165 13.34 13.03 -5.38
N GLY A 166 12.70 14.17 -5.15
CA GLY A 166 12.95 15.41 -5.89
C GLY A 166 12.06 15.57 -7.13
N ASN A 167 10.99 14.80 -7.25
CA ASN A 167 10.02 14.95 -8.33
C ASN A 167 9.00 16.04 -7.97
N PRO A 168 8.73 17.01 -8.87
CA PRO A 168 7.66 17.98 -8.66
C PRO A 168 6.28 17.29 -8.69
N LEU A 169 5.32 17.96 -8.06
CA LEU A 169 3.92 17.57 -8.13
C LEU A 169 3.33 17.83 -9.52
#